data_b873622f6493308ee16c299dcfa44eaf
#
_entry.id   b873622f6493308ee16c299dcfa44eaf
#
_cell.length_a   1.000
_cell.length_b   1.000
_cell.length_c   1.000
_cell.angle_alpha   90.00
_cell.angle_beta   90.00
_cell.angle_gamma   90.00
#
_symmetry.space_group_name_H-M   'P 1'
#
loop_
_entity.id
_entity.type
_entity.pdbx_description
1 polymer ?
#
loop_
_entity_poly.entity_id
_entity_poly.type
_entity_poly.pdbx_seq_one_letter_code
_entity_poly.pdbx_strand_id
1 'polypeptide(L)'
;MGYKITWITDFLGVGRAPMSYDELDDIREQGIDGIINLCHEYSDLHKLEEEAGFEVYYLPIYDECAPDMDELEKGLQWLDEAIYLKKKVLVHCRFGQGRTGTITSAYLLRRGLGMKRTKKELKKTRAMPATYRQWKFLRKYGKKQGSLSIKAPRIAHDHPDILSSFFAEYQELAHAVDAQMVKMNIKGSCGRKNDSCCHAFFQIPLLEALHLNDCINRKLTAASRTEAIDRALVCSKTLQNSLQCFTPHQLPGLQELHVKENLLCPLSVDNSCILFDSRPIRCRSNGGKELDSVFLESIMNELTRLSNEVFFVLVGRLPQGPGIYSSLVDTVSGKFIQTYFHLMAATKG
;
A
#
# COMPACT_ATOMS: atom_id res chain seq x y z
N MET A 1 -9.78 -16.97 33.11
CA MET A 1 -8.72 -16.56 32.15
C MET A 1 -9.43 -15.81 31.05
N GLY A 2 -9.07 -14.55 30.81
CA GLY A 2 -9.70 -13.70 29.80
C GLY A 2 -9.50 -14.21 28.37
N TYR A 3 -10.37 -13.77 27.45
CA TYR A 3 -10.29 -14.11 26.04
C TYR A 3 -9.04 -13.46 25.40
N LYS A 4 -8.23 -14.25 24.69
CA LYS A 4 -6.97 -13.81 24.12
C LYS A 4 -7.11 -13.49 22.64
N ILE A 5 -6.97 -12.21 22.28
CA ILE A 5 -6.87 -11.74 20.90
C ILE A 5 -5.39 -11.68 20.51
N THR A 6 -5.08 -12.19 19.31
CA THR A 6 -3.78 -11.96 18.67
C THR A 6 -3.94 -10.91 17.59
N TRP A 7 -3.35 -9.74 17.78
CA TRP A 7 -3.47 -8.62 16.86
C TRP A 7 -2.55 -8.80 15.66
N ILE A 8 -3.12 -8.67 14.47
CA ILE A 8 -2.42 -8.69 13.17
C ILE A 8 -2.11 -7.26 12.74
N THR A 9 -3.07 -6.35 12.93
CA THR A 9 -2.94 -4.89 12.75
C THR A 9 -3.63 -4.20 13.93
N ASP A 10 -3.63 -2.87 13.98
CA ASP A 10 -4.33 -2.11 15.03
C ASP A 10 -5.85 -2.34 15.00
N PHE A 11 -6.39 -2.74 13.84
CA PHE A 11 -7.82 -2.92 13.61
C PHE A 11 -8.22 -4.37 13.31
N LEU A 12 -7.27 -5.29 13.17
CA LEU A 12 -7.55 -6.69 12.86
C LEU A 12 -6.96 -7.61 13.92
N GLY A 13 -7.81 -8.22 14.71
CA GLY A 13 -7.50 -9.27 15.64
C GLY A 13 -7.91 -10.65 15.13
N VAL A 14 -7.26 -11.69 15.62
CA VAL A 14 -7.62 -13.09 15.36
C VAL A 14 -7.73 -13.87 16.66
N GLY A 15 -8.67 -14.80 16.70
CA GLY A 15 -8.92 -15.61 17.89
C GLY A 15 -9.64 -16.91 17.59
N ARG A 16 -9.97 -17.65 18.64
CA ARG A 16 -10.87 -18.82 18.61
C ARG A 16 -12.32 -18.39 18.75
N ALA A 17 -13.27 -19.29 18.54
CA ALA A 17 -14.67 -19.02 18.84
C ALA A 17 -14.83 -18.70 20.35
N PRO A 18 -15.60 -17.66 20.72
CA PRO A 18 -16.00 -17.45 22.10
C PRO A 18 -16.96 -18.57 22.53
N MET A 19 -16.79 -19.05 23.77
CA MET A 19 -17.55 -20.19 24.30
C MET A 19 -18.43 -19.81 25.51
N SER A 20 -18.44 -18.53 25.89
CA SER A 20 -19.28 -18.00 26.97
C SER A 20 -19.57 -16.52 26.76
N TYR A 21 -20.57 -16.00 27.44
CA TYR A 21 -20.87 -14.56 27.46
C TYR A 21 -19.74 -13.75 28.11
N ASP A 22 -19.07 -14.29 29.13
CA ASP A 22 -17.91 -13.63 29.73
C ASP A 22 -16.79 -13.40 28.70
N GLU A 23 -16.59 -14.32 27.76
CA GLU A 23 -15.61 -14.16 26.70
C GLU A 23 -16.06 -13.13 25.63
N LEU A 24 -17.37 -12.99 25.38
CA LEU A 24 -17.89 -11.92 24.54
C LEU A 24 -17.70 -10.55 25.21
N ASP A 25 -17.88 -10.47 26.53
CA ASP A 25 -17.59 -9.25 27.28
C ASP A 25 -16.11 -8.91 27.26
N ASP A 26 -15.21 -9.89 27.46
CA ASP A 26 -13.76 -9.72 27.34
C ASP A 26 -13.35 -9.21 25.94
N ILE A 27 -13.99 -9.71 24.88
CA ILE A 27 -13.75 -9.27 23.48
C ILE A 27 -14.16 -7.80 23.33
N ARG A 28 -15.30 -7.42 23.89
CA ARG A 28 -15.80 -6.04 23.85
C ARG A 28 -14.88 -5.08 24.65
N GLU A 29 -14.43 -5.48 25.82
CA GLU A 29 -13.52 -4.68 26.65
C GLU A 29 -12.17 -4.43 25.94
N GLN A 30 -11.74 -5.35 25.07
CA GLN A 30 -10.55 -5.15 24.22
C GLN A 30 -10.83 -4.24 23.01
N GLY A 31 -12.03 -3.69 22.88
CA GLY A 31 -12.44 -2.68 21.92
C GLY A 31 -12.78 -3.25 20.54
N ILE A 32 -13.19 -4.51 20.43
CA ILE A 32 -13.73 -5.08 19.21
C ILE A 32 -15.14 -4.55 18.96
N ASP A 33 -15.38 -4.05 17.73
CA ASP A 33 -16.65 -3.54 17.26
C ASP A 33 -17.36 -4.56 16.34
N GLY A 34 -16.58 -5.33 15.59
CA GLY A 34 -17.11 -6.27 14.61
C GLY A 34 -16.44 -7.64 14.66
N ILE A 35 -17.16 -8.64 14.19
CA ILE A 35 -16.69 -10.04 14.17
C ILE A 35 -16.91 -10.63 12.77
N ILE A 36 -15.89 -11.29 12.22
CA ILE A 36 -16.05 -12.24 11.11
C ILE A 36 -16.07 -13.65 11.69
N ASN A 37 -17.25 -14.24 11.70
CA ASN A 37 -17.46 -15.59 12.19
C ASN A 37 -17.35 -16.59 11.04
N LEU A 38 -16.39 -17.52 11.13
CA LEU A 38 -16.09 -18.53 10.10
C LEU A 38 -16.62 -19.94 10.46
N CYS A 39 -17.32 -20.07 11.58
CA CYS A 39 -17.75 -21.37 12.09
C CYS A 39 -19.00 -21.87 11.36
N HIS A 40 -18.84 -22.85 10.51
CA HIS A 40 -19.99 -23.58 9.96
C HIS A 40 -20.63 -24.49 11.01
N GLU A 41 -19.84 -25.05 11.90
CA GLU A 41 -20.25 -26.01 12.92
C GLU A 41 -21.07 -25.41 14.07
N TYR A 42 -21.05 -24.09 14.23
CA TYR A 42 -21.81 -23.36 15.26
C TYR A 42 -22.80 -22.42 14.59
N SER A 43 -23.90 -22.99 14.09
CA SER A 43 -24.88 -22.27 13.25
C SER A 43 -25.54 -21.06 13.90
N ASP A 44 -25.60 -21.02 15.24
CA ASP A 44 -26.27 -19.94 15.97
C ASP A 44 -25.29 -18.99 16.69
N LEU A 45 -24.01 -19.30 16.69
CA LEU A 45 -23.00 -18.47 17.37
C LEU A 45 -23.00 -17.03 16.86
N HIS A 46 -23.11 -16.81 15.54
CA HIS A 46 -23.15 -15.48 14.97
C HIS A 46 -24.32 -14.63 15.48
N LYS A 47 -25.49 -15.26 15.76
CA LYS A 47 -26.65 -14.56 16.34
C LYS A 47 -26.38 -14.15 17.79
N LEU A 48 -25.72 -15.02 18.57
CA LEU A 48 -25.34 -14.70 19.96
C LEU A 48 -24.29 -13.55 19.99
N GLU A 49 -23.40 -13.49 19.00
CA GLU A 49 -22.45 -12.39 18.84
C GLU A 49 -23.18 -11.08 18.46
N GLU A 50 -24.19 -11.15 17.57
CA GLU A 50 -25.05 -9.99 17.23
C GLU A 50 -25.88 -9.54 18.44
N GLU A 51 -26.50 -10.46 19.18
CA GLU A 51 -27.25 -10.17 20.41
C GLU A 51 -26.36 -9.56 21.50
N ALA A 52 -25.08 -9.97 21.53
CA ALA A 52 -24.06 -9.35 22.36
C ALA A 52 -23.65 -7.94 21.87
N GLY A 53 -24.15 -7.44 20.73
CA GLY A 53 -23.98 -6.08 20.22
C GLY A 53 -22.77 -5.87 19.29
N PHE A 54 -22.22 -6.94 18.75
CA PHE A 54 -21.20 -6.84 17.70
C PHE A 54 -21.83 -6.71 16.32
N GLU A 55 -21.15 -6.03 15.39
CA GLU A 55 -21.48 -6.14 13.97
C GLU A 55 -20.88 -7.44 13.43
N VAL A 56 -21.70 -8.37 12.98
CA VAL A 56 -21.22 -9.69 12.59
C VAL A 56 -21.31 -9.92 11.09
N TYR A 57 -20.22 -10.34 10.48
CA TYR A 57 -20.20 -10.92 9.14
C TYR A 57 -20.06 -12.43 9.25
N TYR A 58 -21.13 -13.14 8.96
CA TYR A 58 -21.15 -14.61 8.98
C TYR A 58 -20.68 -15.17 7.65
N LEU A 59 -19.50 -15.80 7.64
CA LEU A 59 -18.91 -16.48 6.48
C LEU A 59 -18.63 -17.94 6.82
N PRO A 60 -19.65 -18.81 6.80
CA PRO A 60 -19.48 -20.20 7.22
C PRO A 60 -18.57 -20.97 6.26
N ILE A 61 -17.50 -21.53 6.82
CA ILE A 61 -16.53 -22.36 6.10
C ILE A 61 -16.45 -23.71 6.82
N TYR A 62 -16.62 -24.80 6.07
CA TYR A 62 -16.40 -26.14 6.62
C TYR A 62 -14.98 -26.28 7.15
N ASP A 63 -14.82 -27.05 8.22
CA ASP A 63 -13.48 -27.24 8.78
C ASP A 63 -12.53 -27.85 7.73
N GLU A 64 -11.25 -27.45 7.80
CA GLU A 64 -10.20 -27.80 6.84
C GLU A 64 -10.42 -27.35 5.39
N CYS A 65 -11.56 -26.71 5.07
CA CYS A 65 -11.85 -26.19 3.74
C CYS A 65 -11.37 -24.74 3.53
N ALA A 66 -11.33 -24.34 2.28
CA ALA A 66 -11.20 -22.94 1.86
C ALA A 66 -12.59 -22.38 1.57
N PRO A 67 -12.79 -21.05 1.70
CA PRO A 67 -14.04 -20.40 1.31
C PRO A 67 -14.25 -20.45 -0.20
N ASP A 68 -15.48 -20.18 -0.62
CA ASP A 68 -15.73 -19.79 -2.01
C ASP A 68 -15.02 -18.45 -2.33
N MET A 69 -14.66 -18.23 -3.60
CA MET A 69 -13.88 -17.07 -3.99
C MET A 69 -14.70 -15.77 -3.91
N ASP A 70 -15.97 -15.83 -4.30
CA ASP A 70 -16.87 -14.66 -4.34
C ASP A 70 -17.32 -14.31 -2.92
N GLU A 71 -17.59 -15.32 -2.09
CA GLU A 71 -17.91 -15.13 -0.68
C GLU A 71 -16.69 -14.55 0.10
N LEU A 72 -15.48 -15.00 -0.21
CA LEU A 72 -14.27 -14.39 0.34
C LEU A 72 -14.18 -12.90 -0.01
N GLU A 73 -14.40 -12.55 -1.29
CA GLU A 73 -14.32 -11.14 -1.74
C GLU A 73 -15.33 -10.25 -1.01
N LYS A 74 -16.56 -10.73 -0.79
CA LYS A 74 -17.58 -10.03 0.01
C LYS A 74 -17.12 -9.82 1.46
N GLY A 75 -16.61 -10.88 2.09
CA GLY A 75 -16.11 -10.81 3.46
C GLY A 75 -14.91 -9.86 3.61
N LEU A 76 -14.00 -9.88 2.64
CA LEU A 76 -12.87 -8.93 2.63
C LEU A 76 -13.30 -7.50 2.33
N GLN A 77 -14.34 -7.30 1.53
CA GLN A 77 -14.91 -5.97 1.29
C GLN A 77 -15.55 -5.42 2.58
N TRP A 78 -16.34 -6.24 3.27
CA TRP A 78 -16.91 -5.86 4.55
C TRP A 78 -15.82 -5.51 5.58
N LEU A 79 -14.72 -6.30 5.63
CA LEU A 79 -13.58 -6.02 6.50
C LEU A 79 -12.89 -4.69 6.15
N ASP A 80 -12.71 -4.41 4.84
CA ASP A 80 -12.15 -3.14 4.39
C ASP A 80 -13.06 -1.95 4.79
N GLU A 81 -14.39 -2.10 4.71
CA GLU A 81 -15.37 -1.08 5.12
C GLU A 81 -15.34 -0.85 6.64
N ALA A 82 -15.32 -1.94 7.43
CA ALA A 82 -15.23 -1.85 8.88
C ALA A 82 -13.95 -1.12 9.34
N ILE A 83 -12.81 -1.50 8.78
CA ILE A 83 -11.53 -0.85 9.08
C ILE A 83 -11.51 0.61 8.61
N TYR A 84 -12.14 0.92 7.47
CA TYR A 84 -12.30 2.30 7.00
C TYR A 84 -13.09 3.17 8.00
N LEU A 85 -14.09 2.58 8.65
CA LEU A 85 -14.88 3.22 9.72
C LEU A 85 -14.17 3.19 11.09
N LYS A 86 -12.88 2.79 11.14
CA LYS A 86 -12.06 2.68 12.36
C LYS A 86 -12.55 1.62 13.35
N LYS A 87 -13.34 0.68 12.90
CA LYS A 87 -13.81 -0.42 13.72
C LYS A 87 -12.73 -1.49 13.86
N LYS A 88 -12.55 -2.00 15.06
CA LYS A 88 -11.69 -3.14 15.31
C LYS A 88 -12.47 -4.42 15.07
N VAL A 89 -11.92 -5.31 14.28
CA VAL A 89 -12.57 -6.54 13.85
C VAL A 89 -11.81 -7.76 14.35
N LEU A 90 -12.54 -8.70 14.95
CA LEU A 90 -12.06 -10.03 15.31
C LEU A 90 -12.44 -11.02 14.19
N VAL A 91 -11.48 -11.75 13.66
CA VAL A 91 -11.72 -12.90 12.78
C VAL A 91 -11.49 -14.17 13.57
N HIS A 92 -12.49 -15.03 13.64
CA HIS A 92 -12.35 -16.29 14.33
C HIS A 92 -12.97 -17.49 13.59
N CYS A 93 -12.47 -18.65 13.89
CA CYS A 93 -13.09 -19.96 13.66
C CYS A 93 -12.99 -20.74 14.97
N ARG A 94 -13.36 -22.01 14.97
CA ARG A 94 -13.35 -22.83 16.19
C ARG A 94 -12.05 -22.71 17.00
N PHE A 95 -10.89 -22.83 16.38
CA PHE A 95 -9.58 -22.82 17.04
C PHE A 95 -8.72 -21.60 16.74
N GLY A 96 -9.20 -20.66 15.92
CA GLY A 96 -8.40 -19.48 15.50
C GLY A 96 -7.21 -19.78 14.60
N GLN A 97 -7.24 -20.92 13.88
CA GLN A 97 -6.17 -21.38 13.00
C GLN A 97 -6.66 -21.55 11.56
N GLY A 98 -6.35 -22.57 10.84
CA GLY A 98 -6.76 -22.94 9.49
C GLY A 98 -7.61 -21.92 8.70
N ARG A 99 -8.90 -21.86 8.95
CA ARG A 99 -9.86 -20.97 8.31
C ARG A 99 -9.54 -19.49 8.61
N THR A 100 -9.31 -19.16 9.89
CA THR A 100 -8.89 -17.82 10.32
C THR A 100 -7.60 -17.40 9.61
N GLY A 101 -6.61 -18.29 9.58
CA GLY A 101 -5.35 -18.06 8.87
C GLY A 101 -5.54 -17.87 7.36
N THR A 102 -6.52 -18.55 6.77
CA THR A 102 -6.84 -18.41 5.34
C THR A 102 -7.43 -17.03 5.03
N ILE A 103 -8.43 -16.58 5.80
CA ILE A 103 -9.02 -15.24 5.61
C ILE A 103 -8.00 -14.15 5.89
N THR A 104 -7.27 -14.24 6.99
CA THR A 104 -6.22 -13.26 7.34
C THR A 104 -5.11 -13.22 6.28
N SER A 105 -4.68 -14.38 5.76
CA SER A 105 -3.73 -14.42 4.65
C SER A 105 -4.27 -13.76 3.40
N ALA A 106 -5.52 -14.02 3.03
CA ALA A 106 -6.16 -13.40 1.86
C ALA A 106 -6.24 -11.88 2.03
N TYR A 107 -6.61 -11.40 3.22
CA TYR A 107 -6.59 -9.97 3.54
C TYR A 107 -5.21 -9.34 3.35
N LEU A 108 -4.16 -9.95 3.90
CA LEU A 108 -2.79 -9.45 3.76
C LEU A 108 -2.30 -9.49 2.31
N LEU A 109 -2.69 -10.53 1.54
CA LEU A 109 -2.40 -10.60 0.10
C LEU A 109 -3.11 -9.49 -0.67
N ARG A 110 -4.39 -9.24 -0.37
CA ARG A 110 -5.18 -8.14 -0.94
C ARG A 110 -4.56 -6.77 -0.64
N ARG A 111 -3.97 -6.62 0.55
CA ARG A 111 -3.22 -5.42 0.97
C ARG A 111 -1.80 -5.36 0.37
N GLY A 112 -1.42 -6.30 -0.48
CA GLY A 112 -0.18 -6.27 -1.26
C GLY A 112 1.07 -6.86 -0.58
N LEU A 113 0.93 -7.57 0.56
CA LEU A 113 2.10 -8.11 1.28
C LEU A 113 2.87 -9.20 0.51
N GLY A 114 2.23 -9.86 -0.43
CA GLY A 114 2.79 -11.01 -1.14
C GLY A 114 2.94 -12.27 -0.29
N MET A 115 2.90 -13.44 -0.92
CA MET A 115 2.79 -14.76 -0.26
C MET A 115 3.92 -15.04 0.73
N LYS A 116 5.17 -14.74 0.37
CA LYS A 116 6.33 -15.05 1.23
C LYS A 116 6.29 -14.29 2.56
N ARG A 117 5.90 -13.01 2.51
CA ARG A 117 5.85 -12.14 3.70
C ARG A 117 4.61 -12.42 4.53
N THR A 118 3.45 -12.57 3.91
CA THR A 118 2.23 -13.03 4.60
C THR A 118 2.52 -14.28 5.44
N LYS A 119 3.18 -15.28 4.85
CA LYS A 119 3.59 -16.49 5.56
C LYS A 119 4.55 -16.18 6.73
N LYS A 120 5.51 -15.28 6.54
CA LYS A 120 6.49 -14.92 7.58
C LYS A 120 5.81 -14.22 8.77
N GLU A 121 4.91 -13.26 8.49
CA GLU A 121 4.20 -12.52 9.54
C GLU A 121 3.24 -13.41 10.32
N LEU A 122 2.42 -14.21 9.63
CA LEU A 122 1.47 -15.09 10.30
C LEU A 122 2.12 -16.26 11.03
N LYS A 123 3.37 -16.63 10.68
CA LYS A 123 4.12 -17.66 11.42
C LYS A 123 4.37 -17.25 12.88
N LYS A 124 4.39 -15.97 13.19
CA LYS A 124 4.49 -15.45 14.56
C LYS A 124 3.20 -15.60 15.36
N THR A 125 2.11 -15.91 14.69
CA THR A 125 0.77 -16.10 15.25
C THR A 125 0.32 -17.54 15.08
N ARG A 126 -0.76 -17.95 15.75
CA ARG A 126 -1.37 -19.26 15.49
C ARG A 126 -2.27 -19.27 14.26
N ALA A 127 -2.61 -18.10 13.71
CA ALA A 127 -3.52 -17.94 12.58
C ALA A 127 -2.83 -18.24 11.24
N MET A 128 -2.56 -19.52 10.99
CA MET A 128 -1.96 -20.01 9.76
C MET A 128 -2.90 -20.98 9.05
N PRO A 129 -2.96 -20.95 7.69
CA PRO A 129 -3.64 -22.00 6.95
C PRO A 129 -3.10 -23.37 7.32
N ALA A 130 -4.00 -24.32 7.63
CA ALA A 130 -3.64 -25.63 8.16
C ALA A 130 -3.52 -26.71 7.06
N THR A 131 -4.31 -26.60 5.97
CA THR A 131 -4.43 -27.64 4.97
C THR A 131 -3.85 -27.28 3.61
N TYR A 132 -3.53 -28.30 2.81
CA TYR A 132 -3.09 -28.10 1.42
C TYR A 132 -4.15 -27.37 0.57
N ARG A 133 -5.45 -27.63 0.80
CA ARG A 133 -6.55 -26.99 0.10
C ARG A 133 -6.54 -25.48 0.34
N GLN A 134 -6.38 -25.06 1.59
CA GLN A 134 -6.29 -23.64 1.98
C GLN A 134 -5.06 -22.98 1.34
N TRP A 135 -3.90 -23.62 1.34
CA TRP A 135 -2.70 -23.10 0.69
C TRP A 135 -2.80 -23.03 -0.84
N LYS A 136 -3.44 -24.02 -1.47
CA LYS A 136 -3.69 -24.01 -2.92
C LYS A 136 -4.63 -22.87 -3.29
N PHE A 137 -5.69 -22.67 -2.50
CA PHE A 137 -6.61 -21.55 -2.66
C PHE A 137 -5.90 -20.21 -2.57
N LEU A 138 -5.10 -19.97 -1.54
CA LEU A 138 -4.34 -18.73 -1.35
C LEU A 138 -3.32 -18.47 -2.46
N ARG A 139 -2.69 -19.50 -3.01
CA ARG A 139 -1.80 -19.36 -4.18
C ARG A 139 -2.57 -18.88 -5.41
N LYS A 140 -3.78 -19.42 -5.64
CA LYS A 140 -4.66 -18.98 -6.73
C LYS A 140 -5.11 -17.54 -6.49
N TYR A 141 -5.54 -17.23 -5.28
CA TYR A 141 -5.94 -15.89 -4.87
C TYR A 141 -4.80 -14.89 -5.02
N GLY A 142 -3.62 -15.17 -4.48
CA GLY A 142 -2.46 -14.29 -4.57
C GLY A 142 -1.95 -14.06 -6.00
N LYS A 143 -2.13 -15.03 -6.93
CA LYS A 143 -1.85 -14.82 -8.35
C LYS A 143 -2.87 -13.87 -9.01
N LYS A 144 -4.14 -13.94 -8.62
CA LYS A 144 -5.21 -13.04 -9.08
C LYS A 144 -5.00 -11.62 -8.54
N GLN A 145 -4.58 -11.50 -7.29
CA GLN A 145 -4.27 -10.20 -6.63
C GLN A 145 -2.91 -9.64 -7.03
N GLY A 146 -1.98 -10.48 -7.50
CA GLY A 146 -0.67 -10.05 -8.00
C GLY A 146 -0.73 -9.30 -9.33
N SER A 147 -1.83 -9.38 -10.08
CA SER A 147 -2.26 -8.33 -10.98
C SER A 147 -2.98 -7.29 -10.13
N LEU A 148 -2.29 -6.19 -9.81
CA LEU A 148 -2.85 -5.05 -9.09
C LEU A 148 -4.20 -4.68 -9.74
N SER A 149 -5.29 -5.27 -9.23
CA SER A 149 -6.61 -4.74 -9.51
C SER A 149 -6.67 -3.43 -8.74
N ILE A 150 -6.92 -2.35 -9.45
CA ILE A 150 -6.92 -0.95 -9.04
C ILE A 150 -8.09 -0.64 -8.07
N LYS A 151 -8.31 -1.49 -7.12
CA LYS A 151 -8.93 -1.08 -5.87
C LYS A 151 -7.74 -0.63 -5.02
N ALA A 152 -7.29 0.62 -5.30
CA ALA A 152 -6.17 1.23 -4.63
C ALA A 152 -6.22 0.87 -3.14
N PRO A 153 -5.14 0.32 -2.57
CA PRO A 153 -4.98 0.38 -1.14
C PRO A 153 -4.93 1.87 -0.82
N ARG A 154 -6.05 2.43 -0.41
CA ARG A 154 -6.01 3.70 0.29
C ARG A 154 -5.20 3.42 1.53
N ILE A 155 -4.10 4.12 1.69
CA ILE A 155 -3.52 4.26 3.01
C ILE A 155 -4.68 4.84 3.80
N ALA A 156 -5.31 4.04 4.66
CA ALA A 156 -6.36 4.52 5.55
C ALA A 156 -5.64 5.44 6.53
N HIS A 157 -5.65 6.72 6.23
CA HIS A 157 -5.11 7.73 7.11
C HIS A 157 -6.18 7.99 8.15
N ASP A 158 -5.85 7.69 9.38
CA ASP A 158 -6.66 8.05 10.54
C ASP A 158 -6.86 9.57 10.66
N HIS A 159 -6.12 10.35 9.87
CA HIS A 159 -6.20 11.81 9.83
C HIS A 159 -6.00 12.31 8.39
N PRO A 160 -7.06 12.37 7.57
CA PRO A 160 -6.98 13.01 6.25
C PRO A 160 -6.51 14.47 6.34
N ASP A 161 -6.76 15.12 7.47
CA ASP A 161 -6.34 16.50 7.72
C ASP A 161 -4.82 16.66 7.91
N ILE A 162 -4.13 15.66 8.48
CA ILE A 162 -2.69 15.74 8.72
C ILE A 162 -1.90 15.72 7.41
N LEU A 163 -2.24 14.84 6.48
CA LEU A 163 -1.54 14.82 5.18
C LEU A 163 -1.89 16.04 4.33
N SER A 164 -3.06 16.63 4.51
CA SER A 164 -3.44 17.82 3.75
C SER A 164 -2.52 19.01 4.06
N SER A 165 -2.09 19.20 5.31
CA SER A 165 -1.12 20.24 5.68
C SER A 165 0.23 20.00 5.01
N PHE A 166 0.76 18.77 5.07
CA PHE A 166 2.02 18.41 4.40
C PHE A 166 1.94 18.54 2.88
N PHE A 167 0.79 18.21 2.29
CA PHE A 167 0.59 18.41 0.85
C PHE A 167 0.55 19.90 0.47
N ALA A 168 -0.01 20.75 1.33
CA ALA A 168 0.02 22.19 1.11
C ALA A 168 1.45 22.73 1.16
N GLU A 169 2.23 22.40 2.19
CA GLU A 169 3.65 22.78 2.30
C GLU A 169 4.48 22.26 1.10
N TYR A 170 4.26 21.02 0.68
CA TYR A 170 4.90 20.47 -0.51
C TYR A 170 4.54 21.26 -1.78
N GLN A 171 3.27 21.67 -1.92
CA GLN A 171 2.83 22.47 -3.07
C GLN A 171 3.49 23.85 -3.07
N GLU A 172 3.71 24.46 -1.91
CA GLU A 172 4.47 25.71 -1.80
C GLU A 172 5.91 25.55 -2.30
N LEU A 173 6.59 24.47 -1.91
CA LEU A 173 7.94 24.15 -2.44
C LEU A 173 7.91 23.95 -3.97
N ALA A 174 6.91 23.24 -4.48
CA ALA A 174 6.75 23.01 -5.91
C ALA A 174 6.49 24.32 -6.68
N HIS A 175 5.67 25.22 -6.12
CA HIS A 175 5.43 26.54 -6.69
C HIS A 175 6.67 27.44 -6.64
N ALA A 176 7.48 27.36 -5.56
CA ALA A 176 8.75 28.09 -5.48
C ALA A 176 9.73 27.68 -6.59
N VAL A 177 9.78 26.37 -6.92
CA VAL A 177 10.57 25.88 -8.06
C VAL A 177 10.05 26.42 -9.39
N ASP A 178 8.72 26.36 -9.62
CA ASP A 178 8.12 26.88 -10.86
C ASP A 178 8.37 28.41 -10.97
N ALA A 179 8.25 29.17 -9.90
CA ALA A 179 8.52 30.62 -9.88
C ALA A 179 9.99 30.94 -10.18
N GLN A 180 10.93 30.14 -9.64
CA GLN A 180 12.35 30.31 -9.94
C GLN A 180 12.68 29.99 -11.40
N MET A 181 12.07 28.95 -11.97
CA MET A 181 12.19 28.63 -13.41
C MET A 181 11.72 29.80 -14.28
N VAL A 182 10.59 30.40 -13.95
CA VAL A 182 10.07 31.57 -14.66
C VAL A 182 11.02 32.76 -14.53
N LYS A 183 11.52 33.06 -13.32
CA LYS A 183 12.44 34.16 -13.03
C LYS A 183 13.75 34.05 -13.82
N MET A 184 14.24 32.83 -13.98
CA MET A 184 15.47 32.53 -14.76
C MET A 184 15.19 32.43 -16.27
N ASN A 185 13.98 32.69 -16.72
CA ASN A 185 13.53 32.57 -18.11
C ASN A 185 13.82 31.16 -18.71
N ILE A 186 13.83 30.16 -17.85
CA ILE A 186 14.02 28.77 -18.27
C ILE A 186 12.69 28.29 -18.84
N LYS A 187 12.64 28.13 -20.15
CA LYS A 187 11.47 27.57 -20.83
C LYS A 187 11.43 26.06 -20.61
N GLY A 188 10.94 25.65 -19.45
CA GLY A 188 10.70 24.25 -19.15
C GLY A 188 9.58 23.68 -20.00
N SER A 189 9.92 23.14 -21.18
CA SER A 189 8.95 22.49 -22.06
C SER A 189 8.70 21.02 -21.68
N CYS A 190 9.42 20.49 -20.70
CA CYS A 190 9.33 19.09 -20.31
C CYS A 190 7.94 18.77 -19.72
N GLY A 191 7.27 17.78 -20.32
CA GLY A 191 5.91 17.40 -19.97
C GLY A 191 4.82 18.14 -20.73
N ARG A 192 5.19 19.09 -21.64
CA ARG A 192 4.27 19.69 -22.61
C ARG A 192 4.91 19.62 -24.00
N LYS A 193 4.50 18.66 -24.82
CA LYS A 193 5.05 18.40 -26.16
C LYS A 193 6.56 18.04 -26.19
N ASN A 194 7.12 17.71 -25.04
CA ASN A 194 8.49 17.25 -24.88
C ASN A 194 8.55 16.30 -23.67
N ASP A 195 9.05 15.10 -23.87
CA ASP A 195 9.16 14.04 -22.88
C ASP A 195 10.60 13.69 -22.51
N SER A 196 11.58 14.53 -22.88
CA SER A 196 13.01 14.27 -22.62
C SER A 196 13.34 13.92 -21.17
N CYS A 197 12.64 14.54 -20.19
CA CYS A 197 12.79 14.20 -18.79
C CYS A 197 12.10 12.86 -18.40
N CYS A 198 11.19 12.37 -19.23
CA CYS A 198 10.46 11.14 -18.98
C CYS A 198 11.29 9.87 -19.26
N HIS A 199 12.45 10.00 -19.88
CA HIS A 199 13.43 8.94 -20.06
C HIS A 199 14.44 8.84 -18.91
N ALA A 200 14.33 9.71 -17.90
CA ALA A 200 15.21 9.69 -16.72
C ALA A 200 14.63 8.81 -15.62
N PHE A 201 15.48 7.92 -15.07
CA PHE A 201 15.16 7.22 -13.83
C PHE A 201 15.56 8.07 -12.64
N PHE A 202 14.64 8.29 -11.72
CA PHE A 202 14.93 8.92 -10.44
C PHE A 202 13.96 8.45 -9.35
N GLN A 203 14.40 8.62 -8.13
CA GLN A 203 13.61 8.35 -6.94
C GLN A 203 13.08 9.64 -6.35
N ILE A 204 11.90 9.58 -5.77
CA ILE A 204 11.23 10.67 -5.07
C ILE A 204 11.03 10.32 -3.61
N PRO A 205 11.12 11.29 -2.69
CA PRO A 205 10.87 11.08 -1.28
C PRO A 205 9.42 10.69 -0.99
N LEU A 206 9.19 10.13 0.20
CA LEU A 206 7.89 9.60 0.61
C LEU A 206 6.74 10.60 0.42
N LEU A 207 6.93 11.87 0.80
CA LEU A 207 5.90 12.90 0.67
C LEU A 207 5.49 13.12 -0.79
N GLU A 208 6.45 13.18 -1.71
CA GLU A 208 6.17 13.30 -3.14
C GLU A 208 5.44 12.06 -3.69
N ALA A 209 5.86 10.86 -3.25
CA ALA A 209 5.22 9.62 -3.66
C ALA A 209 3.75 9.57 -3.20
N LEU A 210 3.48 9.97 -1.96
CA LEU A 210 2.11 10.06 -1.41
C LEU A 210 1.27 11.11 -2.14
N HIS A 211 1.80 12.31 -2.34
CA HIS A 211 1.11 13.38 -3.07
C HIS A 211 0.82 12.98 -4.52
N LEU A 212 1.80 12.40 -5.21
CA LEU A 212 1.62 11.95 -6.59
C LEU A 212 0.55 10.85 -6.69
N ASN A 213 0.57 9.89 -5.76
CA ASN A 213 -0.45 8.84 -5.69
C ASN A 213 -1.86 9.41 -5.43
N ASP A 214 -1.98 10.39 -4.52
CA ASP A 214 -3.25 11.09 -4.29
C ASP A 214 -3.74 11.80 -5.56
N CYS A 215 -2.85 12.47 -6.28
CA CYS A 215 -3.17 13.13 -7.55
C CYS A 215 -3.59 12.13 -8.64
N ILE A 216 -2.91 10.99 -8.77
CA ILE A 216 -3.31 9.90 -9.67
C ILE A 216 -4.74 9.45 -9.37
N ASN A 217 -5.06 9.30 -8.10
CA ASN A 217 -6.37 8.81 -7.68
C ASN A 217 -7.49 9.84 -7.85
N ARG A 218 -7.20 11.13 -7.65
CA ARG A 218 -8.22 12.19 -7.68
C ARG A 218 -8.38 12.84 -9.06
N LYS A 219 -7.28 13.00 -9.81
CA LYS A 219 -7.28 13.81 -11.05
C LYS A 219 -7.42 12.98 -12.31
N LEU A 220 -7.01 11.70 -12.29
CA LEU A 220 -7.14 10.83 -13.46
C LEU A 220 -8.48 10.09 -13.47
N THR A 221 -9.04 9.94 -14.67
CA THR A 221 -10.18 9.04 -14.89
C THR A 221 -9.78 7.59 -14.59
N ALA A 222 -10.76 6.72 -14.35
CA ALA A 222 -10.48 5.31 -14.09
C ALA A 222 -9.71 4.66 -15.27
N ALA A 223 -10.06 4.99 -16.52
CA ALA A 223 -9.37 4.48 -17.71
C ALA A 223 -7.91 4.95 -17.76
N SER A 224 -7.66 6.27 -17.70
CA SER A 224 -6.30 6.82 -17.77
C SER A 224 -5.41 6.34 -16.64
N ARG A 225 -5.98 6.12 -15.44
CA ARG A 225 -5.27 5.57 -14.29
C ARG A 225 -4.88 4.11 -14.52
N THR A 226 -5.80 3.29 -15.06
CA THR A 226 -5.52 1.89 -15.40
C THR A 226 -4.37 1.80 -16.42
N GLU A 227 -4.45 2.55 -17.49
CA GLU A 227 -3.41 2.59 -18.51
C GLU A 227 -2.05 3.03 -17.96
N ALA A 228 -2.01 4.04 -17.09
CA ALA A 228 -0.77 4.50 -16.47
C ALA A 228 -0.15 3.39 -15.56
N ILE A 229 -0.98 2.66 -14.81
CA ILE A 229 -0.53 1.54 -13.99
C ILE A 229 -0.02 0.39 -14.85
N ASP A 230 -0.71 0.05 -15.93
CA ASP A 230 -0.27 -1.01 -16.86
C ASP A 230 1.09 -0.66 -17.48
N ARG A 231 1.30 0.58 -17.91
CA ARG A 231 2.63 1.06 -18.39
C ARG A 231 3.69 0.95 -17.29
N ALA A 232 3.35 1.31 -16.05
CA ALA A 232 4.29 1.20 -14.93
C ALA A 232 4.66 -0.26 -14.62
N LEU A 233 3.71 -1.18 -14.71
CA LEU A 233 3.95 -2.61 -14.51
C LEU A 233 4.86 -3.19 -15.60
N VAL A 234 4.66 -2.79 -16.86
CA VAL A 234 5.53 -3.17 -17.98
C VAL A 234 6.95 -2.66 -17.72
N CYS A 235 7.14 -1.37 -17.44
CA CYS A 235 8.45 -0.80 -17.09
C CYS A 235 9.13 -1.56 -15.94
N SER A 236 8.40 -1.81 -14.87
CA SER A 236 8.94 -2.53 -13.71
C SER A 236 9.38 -3.95 -14.05
N LYS A 237 8.61 -4.65 -14.88
CA LYS A 237 8.93 -6.01 -15.33
C LYS A 237 10.17 -6.03 -16.22
N THR A 238 10.28 -5.08 -17.14
CA THR A 238 11.45 -4.93 -18.03
C THR A 238 12.71 -4.69 -17.21
N LEU A 239 12.70 -3.73 -16.27
CA LEU A 239 13.83 -3.47 -15.38
C LEU A 239 14.23 -4.71 -14.56
N GLN A 240 13.27 -5.45 -14.01
CA GLN A 240 13.55 -6.67 -13.25
C GLN A 240 14.19 -7.77 -14.12
N ASN A 241 13.69 -7.96 -15.33
CA ASN A 241 14.24 -8.96 -16.26
C ASN A 241 15.67 -8.57 -16.67
N SER A 242 15.91 -7.30 -17.02
CA SER A 242 17.24 -6.82 -17.40
C SER A 242 18.23 -6.96 -16.25
N LEU A 243 17.82 -6.67 -15.00
CA LEU A 243 18.68 -6.86 -13.82
C LEU A 243 19.06 -8.33 -13.59
N GLN A 244 18.20 -9.27 -13.93
CA GLN A 244 18.49 -10.71 -13.78
C GLN A 244 19.53 -11.21 -14.80
N CYS A 245 19.75 -10.49 -15.90
CA CYS A 245 20.74 -10.82 -16.92
C CYS A 245 22.17 -10.39 -16.55
N PHE A 246 22.36 -9.67 -15.45
CA PHE A 246 23.68 -9.19 -15.02
C PHE A 246 24.19 -9.92 -13.80
N THR A 247 25.50 -10.17 -13.77
CA THR A 247 26.16 -10.66 -12.54
C THR A 247 26.30 -9.50 -11.54
N PRO A 248 26.42 -9.79 -10.21
CA PRO A 248 26.53 -8.74 -9.18
C PRO A 248 27.62 -7.70 -9.43
N HIS A 249 28.72 -8.07 -10.11
CA HIS A 249 29.83 -7.19 -10.46
C HIS A 249 29.59 -6.35 -11.72
N GLN A 250 28.54 -6.64 -12.50
CA GLN A 250 28.23 -6.01 -13.79
C GLN A 250 26.90 -5.26 -13.77
N LEU A 251 26.29 -5.10 -12.59
CA LEU A 251 25.00 -4.40 -12.46
C LEU A 251 25.16 -2.93 -12.88
N PRO A 252 24.58 -2.51 -14.02
CA PRO A 252 24.56 -1.10 -14.39
C PRO A 252 23.69 -0.32 -13.41
N GLY A 253 23.90 0.97 -13.31
CA GLY A 253 22.99 1.85 -12.58
C GLY A 253 21.58 1.78 -13.17
N LEU A 254 20.54 1.94 -12.34
CA LEU A 254 19.13 1.91 -12.77
C LEU A 254 18.86 2.97 -13.87
N GLN A 255 19.57 4.10 -13.84
CA GLN A 255 19.48 5.12 -14.88
C GLN A 255 20.01 4.59 -16.22
N GLU A 256 21.14 3.89 -16.23
CA GLU A 256 21.73 3.32 -17.44
C GLU A 256 20.82 2.26 -18.04
N LEU A 257 20.24 1.40 -17.21
CA LEU A 257 19.24 0.42 -17.64
C LEU A 257 18.00 1.08 -18.23
N HIS A 258 17.49 2.14 -17.59
CA HIS A 258 16.31 2.86 -18.03
C HIS A 258 16.52 3.46 -19.43
N VAL A 259 17.70 4.05 -19.68
CA VAL A 259 18.10 4.59 -20.99
C VAL A 259 18.28 3.47 -22.01
N LYS A 260 19.00 2.40 -21.64
CA LYS A 260 19.27 1.26 -22.54
C LYS A 260 18.00 0.58 -23.03
N GLU A 261 17.04 0.37 -22.13
CA GLU A 261 15.76 -0.25 -22.42
C GLU A 261 14.76 0.75 -23.03
N ASN A 262 15.18 1.99 -23.28
CA ASN A 262 14.33 3.09 -23.79
C ASN A 262 12.99 3.22 -23.04
N LEU A 263 13.06 3.12 -21.70
CA LEU A 263 11.87 3.18 -20.88
C LEU A 263 11.37 4.61 -20.73
N LEU A 264 10.06 4.77 -20.79
CA LEU A 264 9.37 6.04 -20.67
C LEU A 264 8.59 6.13 -19.36
N CYS A 265 8.53 7.32 -18.77
CA CYS A 265 7.70 7.55 -17.57
C CYS A 265 6.25 7.10 -17.83
N PRO A 266 5.64 6.32 -16.92
CA PRO A 266 4.28 5.80 -17.09
C PRO A 266 3.21 6.89 -17.24
N LEU A 267 3.50 8.12 -16.80
CA LEU A 267 2.61 9.28 -16.90
C LEU A 267 2.80 10.08 -18.20
N SER A 268 3.72 9.67 -19.07
CA SER A 268 3.90 10.29 -20.39
C SER A 268 2.97 9.63 -21.40
N VAL A 269 2.17 10.45 -22.10
CA VAL A 269 1.28 10.06 -23.20
C VAL A 269 1.41 11.14 -24.27
N ASP A 270 1.66 10.75 -25.51
CA ASP A 270 1.80 11.64 -26.65
C ASP A 270 2.76 12.82 -26.38
N ASN A 271 3.94 12.50 -25.85
CA ASN A 271 4.99 13.45 -25.45
C ASN A 271 4.54 14.50 -24.41
N SER A 272 3.49 14.19 -23.66
CA SER A 272 2.94 15.07 -22.64
C SER A 272 2.69 14.33 -21.31
N CYS A 273 2.92 15.01 -20.20
CA CYS A 273 2.62 14.45 -18.88
C CYS A 273 1.13 14.61 -18.56
N ILE A 274 0.43 13.49 -18.31
CA ILE A 274 -1.01 13.51 -17.96
C ILE A 274 -1.29 14.13 -16.60
N LEU A 275 -0.25 14.31 -15.75
CA LEU A 275 -0.31 14.98 -14.45
C LEU A 275 0.66 16.18 -14.40
N PHE A 276 0.70 16.99 -15.47
CA PHE A 276 1.66 18.08 -15.62
C PHE A 276 1.77 19.00 -14.39
N ASP A 277 0.65 19.44 -13.84
CA ASP A 277 0.62 20.36 -12.71
C ASP A 277 0.98 19.70 -11.37
N SER A 278 1.00 18.37 -11.33
CA SER A 278 1.33 17.58 -10.13
C SER A 278 2.68 16.86 -10.24
N ARG A 279 3.55 17.31 -11.15
CA ARG A 279 4.88 16.74 -11.36
C ARG A 279 5.74 16.88 -10.11
N PRO A 280 6.56 15.87 -9.79
CA PRO A 280 7.60 15.97 -8.77
C PRO A 280 8.58 17.12 -9.03
N ILE A 281 9.25 17.59 -7.99
CA ILE A 281 10.21 18.72 -8.05
C ILE A 281 11.30 18.48 -9.11
N ARG A 282 11.83 17.24 -9.19
CA ARG A 282 12.84 16.89 -10.19
C ARG A 282 12.31 16.99 -11.63
N CYS A 283 11.03 16.68 -11.85
CA CYS A 283 10.41 16.87 -13.16
C CYS A 283 10.23 18.35 -13.50
N ARG A 284 9.91 19.20 -12.49
CA ARG A 284 9.71 20.65 -12.66
C ARG A 284 11.02 21.34 -13.00
N SER A 285 12.10 20.96 -12.33
CA SER A 285 13.44 21.51 -12.54
C SER A 285 14.17 20.96 -13.76
N ASN A 286 13.49 20.22 -14.64
CA ASN A 286 14.10 19.57 -15.81
C ASN A 286 15.38 18.79 -15.47
N GLY A 287 15.35 18.06 -14.34
CA GLY A 287 16.50 17.32 -13.81
C GLY A 287 17.55 18.20 -13.11
N GLY A 288 17.23 19.45 -12.82
CA GLY A 288 18.10 20.35 -12.08
C GLY A 288 19.26 20.96 -12.86
N LYS A 289 19.30 20.73 -14.19
CA LYS A 289 20.44 21.15 -15.03
C LYS A 289 20.58 22.65 -15.19
N GLU A 290 19.53 23.42 -14.94
CA GLU A 290 19.46 24.84 -15.25
C GLU A 290 19.16 25.71 -14.01
N LEU A 291 18.82 25.10 -12.87
CA LEU A 291 18.60 25.79 -11.61
C LEU A 291 19.90 25.95 -10.80
N ASP A 292 19.99 27.03 -10.04
CA ASP A 292 21.05 27.20 -9.06
C ASP A 292 21.10 26.01 -8.11
N SER A 293 22.30 25.43 -7.99
CA SER A 293 22.53 24.23 -7.17
C SER A 293 22.20 24.47 -5.68
N VAL A 294 22.49 25.65 -5.16
CA VAL A 294 22.22 26.01 -3.76
C VAL A 294 20.73 26.09 -3.50
N PHE A 295 19.97 26.71 -4.43
CA PHE A 295 18.52 26.78 -4.33
C PHE A 295 17.89 25.38 -4.41
N LEU A 296 18.31 24.55 -5.36
CA LEU A 296 17.76 23.21 -5.51
C LEU A 296 18.08 22.34 -4.29
N GLU A 297 19.29 22.44 -3.76
CA GLU A 297 19.70 21.71 -2.53
C GLU A 297 18.85 22.15 -1.33
N SER A 298 18.58 23.45 -1.17
CA SER A 298 17.69 23.95 -0.13
C SER A 298 16.28 23.36 -0.23
N ILE A 299 15.71 23.34 -1.43
CA ILE A 299 14.38 22.74 -1.69
C ILE A 299 14.38 21.23 -1.38
N MET A 300 15.43 20.50 -1.80
CA MET A 300 15.53 19.06 -1.56
C MET A 300 15.74 18.71 -0.08
N ASN A 301 16.47 19.53 0.66
CA ASN A 301 16.63 19.37 2.11
C ASN A 301 15.31 19.57 2.83
N GLU A 302 14.55 20.60 2.47
CA GLU A 302 13.23 20.86 3.05
C GLU A 302 12.23 19.74 2.71
N LEU A 303 12.22 19.30 1.48
CA LEU A 303 11.40 18.15 1.05
C LEU A 303 11.74 16.86 1.81
N THR A 304 13.04 16.63 2.08
CA THR A 304 13.49 15.49 2.88
C THR A 304 13.04 15.62 4.33
N ARG A 305 13.13 16.83 4.91
CA ARG A 305 12.62 17.12 6.26
C ARG A 305 11.13 16.79 6.37
N LEU A 306 10.31 17.34 5.47
CA LEU A 306 8.88 17.12 5.43
C LEU A 306 8.54 15.62 5.22
N SER A 307 9.29 14.92 4.38
CA SER A 307 9.10 13.48 4.16
C SER A 307 9.40 12.65 5.42
N ASN A 308 10.41 13.05 6.20
CA ASN A 308 10.74 12.39 7.47
C ASN A 308 9.68 12.66 8.55
N GLU A 309 9.11 13.87 8.56
CA GLU A 309 8.01 14.22 9.46
C GLU A 309 6.73 13.46 9.11
N VAL A 310 6.39 13.37 7.83
CA VAL A 310 5.29 12.52 7.36
C VAL A 310 5.51 11.07 7.78
N PHE A 311 6.73 10.55 7.61
CA PHE A 311 7.04 9.21 8.05
C PHE A 311 6.87 9.05 9.56
N PHE A 312 7.35 10.02 10.35
CA PHE A 312 7.16 10.02 11.80
C PHE A 312 5.68 10.01 12.19
N VAL A 313 4.87 10.85 11.56
CA VAL A 313 3.42 10.89 11.82
C VAL A 313 2.74 9.57 11.49
N LEU A 314 3.14 8.93 10.39
CA LEU A 314 2.53 7.68 9.92
C LEU A 314 3.01 6.43 10.69
N VAL A 315 4.24 6.43 11.19
CA VAL A 315 4.92 5.25 11.73
C VAL A 315 5.24 5.38 13.22
N GLY A 316 5.19 6.61 13.77
CA GLY A 316 5.50 6.90 15.18
C GLY A 316 7.00 6.95 15.50
N ARG A 317 7.89 6.90 14.50
CA ARG A 317 9.35 7.03 14.67
C ARG A 317 10.00 7.67 13.46
N LEU A 318 11.18 8.25 13.65
CA LEU A 318 11.98 8.76 12.54
C LEU A 318 12.55 7.62 11.70
N PRO A 319 12.74 7.81 10.38
CA PRO A 319 13.37 6.81 9.53
C PRO A 319 14.81 6.57 9.95
N GLN A 320 15.27 5.32 9.89
CA GLN A 320 16.68 4.98 10.09
C GLN A 320 17.40 5.13 8.75
N GLY A 321 18.30 6.10 8.64
CA GLY A 321 19.08 6.35 7.41
C GLY A 321 18.52 7.51 6.56
N PRO A 322 18.82 7.52 5.25
CA PRO A 322 18.59 8.68 4.37
C PRO A 322 17.11 8.98 4.06
N GLY A 323 16.16 8.31 4.71
CA GLY A 323 14.73 8.45 4.45
C GLY A 323 14.19 7.38 3.49
N ILE A 324 12.90 7.52 3.16
CA ILE A 324 12.22 6.57 2.28
C ILE A 324 12.04 7.22 0.92
N TYR A 325 12.54 6.51 -0.09
CA TYR A 325 12.46 6.90 -1.49
C TYR A 325 11.75 5.83 -2.31
N SER A 326 11.01 6.26 -3.32
CA SER A 326 10.35 5.41 -4.29
C SER A 326 10.65 5.86 -5.71
N SER A 327 10.79 4.93 -6.65
CA SER A 327 10.83 5.29 -8.06
C SER A 327 9.48 5.81 -8.54
N LEU A 328 9.44 6.61 -9.62
CA LEU A 328 8.19 7.00 -10.27
C LEU A 328 7.40 5.77 -10.74
N VAL A 329 8.08 4.77 -11.26
CA VAL A 329 7.46 3.52 -11.72
C VAL A 329 6.77 2.80 -10.56
N ASP A 330 7.44 2.68 -9.41
CA ASP A 330 6.86 2.03 -8.23
C ASP A 330 5.75 2.87 -7.59
N THR A 331 5.86 4.20 -7.67
CA THR A 331 4.81 5.12 -7.19
C THR A 331 3.54 5.00 -8.03
N VAL A 332 3.66 5.02 -9.36
CA VAL A 332 2.51 4.90 -10.27
C VAL A 332 1.88 3.51 -10.21
N SER A 333 2.69 2.46 -10.12
CA SER A 333 2.20 1.08 -9.99
C SER A 333 1.62 0.75 -8.61
N GLY A 334 1.78 1.64 -7.63
CA GLY A 334 1.36 1.39 -6.24
C GLY A 334 2.30 0.49 -5.43
N LYS A 335 3.41 0.02 -6.01
CA LYS A 335 4.40 -0.83 -5.31
C LYS A 335 5.04 -0.14 -4.10
N PHE A 336 5.17 1.20 -4.12
CA PHE A 336 5.71 1.94 -2.99
C PHE A 336 4.88 1.75 -1.72
N ILE A 337 3.58 1.51 -1.85
CA ILE A 337 2.68 1.22 -0.72
C ILE A 337 3.10 -0.10 -0.04
N GLN A 338 3.53 -1.09 -0.82
CA GLN A 338 4.07 -2.34 -0.26
C GLN A 338 5.32 -2.08 0.58
N THR A 339 6.22 -1.22 0.10
CA THR A 339 7.41 -0.80 0.85
C THR A 339 7.03 -0.10 2.15
N TYR A 340 6.06 0.81 2.09
CA TYR A 340 5.52 1.49 3.26
C TYR A 340 4.91 0.51 4.28
N PHE A 341 4.05 -0.42 3.84
CA PHE A 341 3.50 -1.46 4.72
C PHE A 341 4.57 -2.35 5.35
N HIS A 342 5.65 -2.62 4.64
CA HIS A 342 6.76 -3.39 5.21
C HIS A 342 7.46 -2.67 6.34
N LEU A 343 7.59 -1.37 6.21
CA LEU A 343 8.18 -0.53 7.26
C LEU A 343 7.25 -0.47 8.47
N MET A 344 5.95 -0.34 8.26
CA MET A 344 4.93 -0.39 9.32
C MET A 344 4.92 -1.73 10.05
N ALA A 345 4.98 -2.85 9.32
CA ALA A 345 4.97 -4.19 9.91
C ALA A 345 6.29 -4.54 10.63
N ALA A 346 7.43 -4.00 10.18
CA ALA A 346 8.73 -4.21 10.82
C ALA A 346 8.87 -3.44 12.14
N THR A 347 7.99 -2.47 12.41
CA THR A 347 8.07 -1.61 13.61
C THR A 347 7.39 -2.20 14.84
N LYS A 348 6.63 -3.29 14.70
CA LYS A 348 5.90 -3.96 15.77
C LYS A 348 6.63 -5.18 16.35
N GLY A 349 7.93 -5.28 16.15
CA GLY A 349 8.80 -6.34 16.68
C GLY A 349 9.69 -5.87 17.83
#